data_8bd9209d4e0d70bf362597ee3e569bc3
#
_entry.id   8bd9209d4e0d70bf362597ee3e569bc3
#
_cell.length_a   1.000
_cell.length_b   1.000
_cell.length_c   1.000
_cell.angle_alpha   90.00
_cell.angle_beta   90.00
_cell.angle_gamma   90.00
#
_symmetry.space_group_name_H-M   'P 1'
#
loop_
_entity.id
_entity.type
_entity.pdbx_description
1 polymer ?
#
loop_
_entity_poly.entity_id
_entity_poly.type
_entity_poly.pdbx_seq_one_letter_code
_entity_poly.pdbx_strand_id
1 'polypeptide(L)'
;MKARSALRDPPRRQWLVAAASLLLLPGVKAAGLPALPASRSLADELRVALRADKPLVVMVSLEGCVFCRAVRESHLVPMREQEGLAVVQLDMRSRQLTRDFSGGQMTHDERVRAWNVKVAPTLLFIGRDGAEVAERLSGYSPDFYSFYLAERLAQARARLRA
;
A
#
# COMPACT_ATOMS: atom_id res chain seq x y z
N MET A 1 6.62 94.31 5.45
CA MET A 1 5.86 93.99 6.69
C MET A 1 5.71 92.49 6.75
N LYS A 2 6.11 91.90 7.86
CA LYS A 2 6.29 90.47 8.12
C LYS A 2 4.95 89.73 8.35
N ALA A 3 4.74 88.62 7.73
CA ALA A 3 3.78 87.61 8.22
C ALA A 3 4.46 86.26 8.24
N ARG A 4 4.58 85.70 9.42
CA ARG A 4 5.19 84.41 9.73
C ARG A 4 4.16 83.30 9.46
N SER A 5 4.54 82.37 8.61
CA SER A 5 3.79 81.15 8.43
C SER A 5 4.15 80.13 9.52
N ALA A 6 3.18 79.74 10.29
CA ALA A 6 3.29 78.70 11.29
C ALA A 6 3.27 77.31 10.63
N LEU A 7 4.32 76.59 10.82
CA LEU A 7 4.37 75.16 10.50
C LEU A 7 3.45 74.37 11.48
N ARG A 8 2.46 73.71 10.95
CA ARG A 8 1.65 72.74 11.71
C ARG A 8 2.28 71.35 11.56
N ASP A 9 2.76 70.82 12.65
CA ASP A 9 3.18 69.43 12.75
C ASP A 9 1.99 68.52 12.55
N PRO A 10 2.15 67.43 11.79
CA PRO A 10 1.13 66.36 11.71
C PRO A 10 1.21 65.49 12.96
N PRO A 11 0.07 64.96 13.47
CA PRO A 11 0.06 64.17 14.67
C PRO A 11 0.66 62.79 14.39
N ARG A 12 1.70 62.47 15.12
CA ARG A 12 2.24 61.12 15.32
C ARG A 12 1.17 60.28 16.02
N ARG A 13 0.50 59.41 15.31
CA ARG A 13 -0.17 58.22 15.87
C ARG A 13 -1.00 57.53 14.78
N GLN A 14 -0.36 56.79 13.92
CA GLN A 14 -0.98 55.66 13.25
C GLN A 14 0.12 54.63 12.91
N TRP A 15 0.66 54.01 13.96
CA TRP A 15 1.46 52.84 13.84
C TRP A 15 0.59 51.63 14.16
N LEU A 16 0.64 50.65 13.26
CA LEU A 16 0.53 49.26 13.54
C LEU A 16 -0.89 48.67 13.64
N VAL A 17 -1.31 48.08 12.58
CA VAL A 17 -1.70 46.67 12.64
C VAL A 17 -1.24 45.99 11.32
N ALA A 18 0.01 45.56 11.28
CA ALA A 18 0.42 44.54 10.33
C ALA A 18 -0.08 43.23 10.89
N ALA A 19 -1.27 42.81 10.44
CA ALA A 19 -1.78 41.47 10.69
C ALA A 19 -0.84 40.49 10.01
N ALA A 20 -0.03 39.79 10.79
CA ALA A 20 0.73 38.62 10.36
C ALA A 20 -0.26 37.51 10.03
N SER A 21 -0.68 37.44 8.77
CA SER A 21 -1.38 36.28 8.23
C SER A 21 -0.41 35.12 8.21
N LEU A 22 -0.43 34.31 9.27
CA LEU A 22 0.25 33.05 9.35
C LEU A 22 -0.44 32.09 8.34
N LEU A 23 0.12 32.01 7.14
CA LEU A 23 -0.28 31.04 6.13
C LEU A 23 0.00 29.64 6.70
N LEU A 24 -1.03 28.99 7.21
CA LEU A 24 -1.05 27.55 7.47
C LEU A 24 -0.88 26.85 6.11
N LEU A 25 0.35 26.56 5.75
CA LEU A 25 0.66 25.68 4.65
C LEU A 25 0.10 24.29 5.02
N PRO A 26 -0.79 23.71 4.20
CA PRO A 26 -1.20 22.32 4.43
C PRO A 26 0.06 21.47 4.37
N GLY A 27 0.33 20.74 5.45
CA GLY A 27 1.48 19.86 5.54
C GLY A 27 1.51 18.92 4.35
N VAL A 28 2.53 19.06 3.51
CA VAL A 28 2.83 18.11 2.43
C VAL A 28 3.12 16.79 3.14
N LYS A 29 2.15 15.87 3.14
CA LYS A 29 2.41 14.48 3.51
C LYS A 29 3.49 13.99 2.55
N ALA A 30 4.68 13.72 3.08
CA ALA A 30 5.70 13.01 2.32
C ALA A 30 5.04 11.72 1.80
N ALA A 31 4.87 11.62 0.48
CA ALA A 31 4.40 10.40 -0.14
C ALA A 31 5.46 9.33 0.16
N GLY A 32 5.16 8.45 1.11
CA GLY A 32 6.00 7.28 1.38
C GLY A 32 6.14 6.47 0.10
N LEU A 33 7.24 5.71 -0.01
CA LEU A 33 7.42 4.79 -1.13
C LEU A 33 6.18 3.90 -1.29
N PRO A 34 5.75 3.61 -2.52
CA PRO A 34 4.61 2.75 -2.79
C PRO A 34 4.75 1.43 -2.04
N ALA A 35 3.87 1.16 -1.11
CA ALA A 35 3.94 0.00 -0.24
C ALA A 35 2.62 -0.77 -0.23
N LEU A 36 2.72 -2.09 -0.19
CA LEU A 36 1.58 -2.94 0.11
C LEU A 36 1.38 -3.03 1.63
N PRO A 37 0.15 -3.17 2.11
CA PRO A 37 -0.07 -3.43 3.52
C PRO A 37 0.56 -4.78 3.91
N ALA A 38 1.36 -4.77 4.96
CA ALA A 38 1.82 -6.00 5.57
C ALA A 38 0.64 -6.71 6.26
N SER A 39 0.51 -8.01 6.05
CA SER A 39 -0.59 -8.78 6.62
C SER A 39 -0.52 -8.79 8.15
N ARG A 40 -1.68 -8.57 8.79
CA ARG A 40 -1.88 -8.71 10.23
C ARG A 40 -2.88 -9.83 10.56
N SER A 41 -3.75 -10.14 9.62
CA SER A 41 -4.75 -11.20 9.76
C SER A 41 -5.20 -11.66 8.38
N LEU A 42 -4.62 -12.73 7.87
CA LEU A 42 -5.01 -13.32 6.59
C LEU A 42 -6.50 -13.69 6.57
N ALA A 43 -7.05 -14.14 7.71
CA ALA A 43 -8.48 -14.43 7.82
C ALA A 43 -9.36 -13.20 7.60
N ASP A 44 -9.02 -12.06 8.20
CA ASP A 44 -9.80 -10.83 8.07
C ASP A 44 -9.63 -10.21 6.68
N GLU A 45 -8.42 -10.20 6.17
CA GLU A 45 -8.07 -9.70 4.84
C GLU A 45 -8.77 -10.50 3.74
N LEU A 46 -8.80 -11.83 3.88
CA LEU A 46 -9.55 -12.71 2.98
C LEU A 46 -11.06 -12.45 3.07
N ARG A 47 -11.60 -12.30 4.28
CA ARG A 47 -13.02 -11.98 4.46
C ARG A 47 -13.40 -10.68 3.78
N VAL A 48 -12.55 -9.65 3.86
CA VAL A 48 -12.75 -8.37 3.15
C VAL A 48 -12.72 -8.56 1.64
N ALA A 49 -11.74 -9.32 1.12
CA ALA A 49 -11.63 -9.61 -0.30
C ALA A 49 -12.87 -10.34 -0.84
N LEU A 50 -13.30 -11.40 -0.14
CA LEU A 50 -14.45 -12.21 -0.56
C LEU A 50 -15.79 -11.45 -0.52
N ARG A 51 -15.95 -10.49 0.41
CA ARG A 51 -17.14 -9.61 0.40
C ARG A 51 -17.20 -8.70 -0.83
N ALA A 52 -16.07 -8.46 -1.49
CA ALA A 52 -15.98 -7.71 -2.73
C ALA A 52 -15.89 -8.63 -3.97
N ASP A 53 -16.21 -9.92 -3.83
CA ASP A 53 -16.11 -10.96 -4.87
C ASP A 53 -14.72 -11.03 -5.53
N LYS A 54 -13.66 -10.80 -4.73
CA LYS A 54 -12.28 -10.80 -5.19
C LYS A 54 -11.45 -11.88 -4.46
N PRO A 55 -10.47 -12.50 -5.14
CA PRO A 55 -9.46 -13.29 -4.44
C PRO A 55 -8.57 -12.36 -3.61
N LEU A 56 -8.04 -12.88 -2.50
CA LEU A 56 -6.95 -12.22 -1.79
C LEU A 56 -5.63 -12.61 -2.48
N VAL A 57 -4.90 -11.62 -2.96
CA VAL A 57 -3.52 -11.82 -3.44
C VAL A 57 -2.57 -11.65 -2.26
N VAL A 58 -1.74 -12.65 -2.01
CA VAL A 58 -0.69 -12.56 -0.99
C VAL A 58 0.66 -12.52 -1.69
N MET A 59 1.36 -11.39 -1.56
CA MET A 59 2.72 -11.26 -2.06
C MET A 59 3.71 -11.70 -0.99
N VAL A 60 4.46 -12.76 -1.26
CA VAL A 60 5.64 -13.12 -0.47
C VAL A 60 6.82 -12.33 -0.98
N SER A 61 7.41 -11.54 -0.11
CA SER A 61 8.52 -10.62 -0.37
C SER A 61 9.73 -10.97 0.48
N LEU A 62 10.86 -10.35 0.16
CA LEU A 62 12.08 -10.41 0.96
C LEU A 62 12.68 -9.01 1.06
N GLU A 63 13.18 -8.64 2.22
CA GLU A 63 13.86 -7.36 2.42
C GLU A 63 15.05 -7.22 1.46
N GLY A 64 15.22 -6.02 0.87
CA GLY A 64 16.28 -5.75 -0.11
C GLY A 64 16.07 -6.37 -1.50
N CYS A 65 14.99 -7.09 -1.74
CA CYS A 65 14.72 -7.77 -3.00
C CYS A 65 14.31 -6.77 -4.12
N VAL A 66 15.17 -6.57 -5.10
CA VAL A 66 14.92 -5.65 -6.24
C VAL A 66 13.72 -6.10 -7.07
N PHE A 67 13.58 -7.39 -7.34
CA PHE A 67 12.46 -7.95 -8.09
C PHE A 67 11.13 -7.83 -7.33
N CYS A 68 11.16 -7.97 -6.00
CA CYS A 68 9.98 -7.74 -5.18
C CYS A 68 9.53 -6.28 -5.26
N ARG A 69 10.47 -5.35 -5.27
CA ARG A 69 10.18 -3.93 -5.47
C ARG A 69 9.54 -3.69 -6.84
N ALA A 70 10.12 -4.23 -7.91
CA ALA A 70 9.57 -4.11 -9.27
C ALA A 70 8.13 -4.62 -9.35
N VAL A 71 7.84 -5.81 -8.84
CA VAL A 71 6.48 -6.38 -8.81
C VAL A 71 5.51 -5.49 -8.02
N ARG A 72 5.94 -5.02 -6.85
CA ARG A 72 5.13 -4.15 -6.00
C ARG A 72 4.78 -2.84 -6.69
N GLU A 73 5.79 -2.11 -7.16
CA GLU A 73 5.64 -0.74 -7.66
C GLU A 73 5.02 -0.69 -9.06
N SER A 74 5.41 -1.63 -9.94
CA SER A 74 4.96 -1.60 -11.33
C SER A 74 3.64 -2.32 -11.57
N HIS A 75 3.20 -3.21 -10.66
CA HIS A 75 2.01 -4.03 -10.88
C HIS A 75 1.01 -3.94 -9.71
N LEU A 76 1.41 -4.35 -8.50
CA LEU A 76 0.44 -4.59 -7.43
C LEU A 76 -0.11 -3.31 -6.80
N VAL A 77 0.73 -2.29 -6.60
CA VAL A 77 0.28 -1.00 -6.06
C VAL A 77 -0.69 -0.30 -7.03
N PRO A 78 -0.36 -0.13 -8.33
CA PRO A 78 -1.31 0.42 -9.28
C PRO A 78 -2.64 -0.35 -9.35
N MET A 79 -2.60 -1.68 -9.40
CA MET A 79 -3.83 -2.50 -9.41
C MET A 79 -4.65 -2.36 -8.13
N ARG A 80 -3.98 -2.24 -6.98
CA ARG A 80 -4.66 -2.00 -5.69
C ARG A 80 -5.35 -0.64 -5.67
N GLU A 81 -4.69 0.40 -6.14
CA GLU A 81 -5.19 1.78 -6.08
C GLU A 81 -6.23 2.07 -7.16
N GLN A 82 -6.05 1.55 -8.37
CA GLN A 82 -6.90 1.86 -9.52
C GLN A 82 -8.03 0.85 -9.71
N GLU A 83 -7.76 -0.45 -9.46
CA GLU A 83 -8.72 -1.53 -9.68
C GLU A 83 -9.28 -2.12 -8.38
N GLY A 84 -8.79 -1.66 -7.23
CA GLY A 84 -9.18 -2.18 -5.91
C GLY A 84 -8.78 -3.64 -5.71
N LEU A 85 -7.61 -4.06 -6.22
CA LEU A 85 -7.08 -5.40 -5.96
C LEU A 85 -6.92 -5.64 -4.47
N ALA A 86 -7.50 -6.73 -3.97
CA ALA A 86 -7.27 -7.15 -2.59
C ALA A 86 -5.88 -7.80 -2.49
N VAL A 87 -4.90 -7.07 -1.98
CA VAL A 87 -3.52 -7.54 -1.89
C VAL A 87 -2.87 -7.15 -0.58
N VAL A 88 -2.13 -8.10 0.00
CA VAL A 88 -1.30 -7.93 1.21
C VAL A 88 0.08 -8.53 0.99
N GLN A 89 1.03 -8.16 1.85
CA GLN A 89 2.39 -8.66 1.80
C GLN A 89 2.73 -9.49 3.06
N LEU A 90 3.43 -10.59 2.86
CA LEU A 90 4.17 -11.32 3.88
C LEU A 90 5.67 -11.26 3.55
N ASP A 91 6.49 -10.99 4.56
CA ASP A 91 7.93 -10.91 4.38
C ASP A 91 8.63 -12.17 4.90
N MET A 92 9.40 -12.83 4.03
CA MET A 92 10.27 -13.95 4.40
C MET A 92 11.24 -13.51 5.51
N ARG A 93 11.52 -14.40 6.44
CA ARG A 93 12.43 -14.17 7.59
C ARG A 93 11.95 -13.08 8.57
N SER A 94 10.74 -12.53 8.38
CA SER A 94 10.17 -11.55 9.29
C SER A 94 9.49 -12.22 10.49
N ARG A 95 9.72 -11.66 11.67
CA ARG A 95 9.04 -12.05 12.92
C ARG A 95 7.73 -11.30 13.15
N GLN A 96 7.30 -10.46 12.20
CA GLN A 96 6.01 -9.79 12.28
C GLN A 96 4.91 -10.82 12.39
N LEU A 97 3.98 -10.60 13.32
CA LEU A 97 2.86 -11.50 13.56
C LEU A 97 1.73 -11.26 12.58
N THR A 98 1.09 -12.34 12.16
CA THR A 98 -0.19 -12.36 11.44
C THR A 98 -1.06 -13.47 12.02
N ARG A 99 -2.37 -13.40 11.79
CA ARG A 99 -3.28 -14.53 12.02
C ARG A 99 -3.46 -15.30 10.71
N ASP A 100 -3.38 -16.62 10.79
CA ASP A 100 -3.66 -17.47 9.64
C ASP A 100 -5.17 -17.56 9.32
N PHE A 101 -5.54 -18.36 8.34
CA PHE A 101 -6.95 -18.52 7.93
C PHE A 101 -7.81 -19.23 8.97
N SER A 102 -7.22 -20.02 9.87
CA SER A 102 -7.91 -20.67 11.00
C SER A 102 -7.97 -19.79 12.25
N GLY A 103 -7.34 -18.62 12.22
CA GLY A 103 -7.28 -17.68 13.34
C GLY A 103 -6.07 -17.87 14.27
N GLY A 104 -5.23 -18.87 14.02
CA GLY A 104 -3.99 -19.11 14.76
C GLY A 104 -2.98 -17.99 14.52
N GLN A 105 -2.26 -17.60 15.57
CA GLN A 105 -1.21 -16.59 15.48
C GLN A 105 0.12 -17.23 15.06
N MET A 106 0.80 -16.62 14.10
CA MET A 106 2.11 -17.03 13.62
C MET A 106 2.89 -15.85 13.05
N THR A 107 4.19 -16.04 12.85
CA THR A 107 5.01 -15.06 12.15
C THR A 107 4.84 -15.16 10.63
N HIS A 108 5.20 -14.08 9.92
CA HIS A 108 5.26 -14.10 8.45
C HIS A 108 6.17 -15.22 7.95
N ASP A 109 7.34 -15.41 8.58
CA ASP A 109 8.29 -16.45 8.21
C ASP A 109 7.71 -17.88 8.37
N GLU A 110 7.04 -18.14 9.51
CA GLU A 110 6.39 -19.43 9.74
C GLU A 110 5.30 -19.69 8.69
N ARG A 111 4.49 -18.67 8.35
CA ARG A 111 3.47 -18.82 7.33
C ARG A 111 4.06 -19.11 5.94
N VAL A 112 5.08 -18.37 5.55
CA VAL A 112 5.79 -18.56 4.27
C VAL A 112 6.38 -19.96 4.18
N ARG A 113 6.99 -20.46 5.27
CA ARG A 113 7.51 -21.85 5.33
C ARG A 113 6.40 -22.89 5.25
N ALA A 114 5.28 -22.68 5.96
CA ALA A 114 4.14 -23.59 5.92
C ALA A 114 3.56 -23.71 4.50
N TRP A 115 3.62 -22.64 3.69
CA TRP A 115 3.28 -22.70 2.28
C TRP A 115 4.37 -23.26 1.38
N ASN A 116 5.53 -23.65 1.93
CA ASN A 116 6.70 -24.10 1.19
C ASN A 116 7.16 -23.11 0.09
N VAL A 117 7.01 -21.80 0.34
CA VAL A 117 7.51 -20.75 -0.57
C VAL A 117 9.00 -20.54 -0.30
N LYS A 118 9.82 -20.74 -1.34
CA LYS A 118 11.29 -20.65 -1.26
C LYS A 118 11.88 -19.49 -2.06
N VAL A 119 11.08 -18.84 -2.89
CA VAL A 119 11.50 -17.81 -3.84
C VAL A 119 10.67 -16.54 -3.61
N ALA A 120 11.31 -15.38 -3.66
CA ALA A 120 10.65 -14.08 -3.65
C ALA A 120 11.03 -13.29 -4.92
N PRO A 121 10.07 -12.60 -5.55
CA PRO A 121 8.66 -12.54 -5.20
C PRO A 121 7.91 -13.83 -5.52
N THR A 122 6.91 -14.18 -4.73
CA THR A 122 5.90 -15.17 -5.09
C THR A 122 4.51 -14.62 -4.78
N LEU A 123 3.58 -14.71 -5.72
CA LEU A 123 2.18 -14.35 -5.51
C LEU A 123 1.34 -15.62 -5.33
N LEU A 124 0.52 -15.61 -4.29
CA LEU A 124 -0.50 -16.63 -4.05
C LEU A 124 -1.88 -16.00 -4.24
N PHE A 125 -2.80 -16.72 -4.83
CA PHE A 125 -4.17 -16.29 -5.12
C PHE A 125 -5.12 -17.09 -4.25
N ILE A 126 -5.61 -16.48 -3.18
CA ILE A 126 -6.35 -17.18 -2.13
C ILE A 126 -7.85 -16.91 -2.30
N GLY A 127 -8.61 -17.97 -2.26
CA GLY A 127 -10.07 -17.96 -2.31
C GLY A 127 -10.71 -18.44 -1.01
N ARG A 128 -11.95 -18.98 -1.12
CA ARG A 128 -12.71 -19.48 0.02
C ARG A 128 -11.90 -20.51 0.82
N ASP A 129 -12.09 -20.51 2.12
CA ASP A 129 -11.43 -21.43 3.07
C ASP A 129 -9.90 -21.32 3.10
N GLY A 130 -9.33 -20.23 2.58
CA GLY A 130 -7.89 -20.04 2.52
C GLY A 130 -7.18 -20.93 1.49
N ALA A 131 -7.94 -21.53 0.58
CA ALA A 131 -7.41 -22.37 -0.50
C ALA A 131 -6.84 -21.53 -1.65
N GLU A 132 -5.80 -22.02 -2.30
CA GLU A 132 -5.29 -21.41 -3.53
C GLU A 132 -6.24 -21.70 -4.70
N VAL A 133 -6.69 -20.66 -5.37
CA VAL A 133 -7.67 -20.72 -6.47
C VAL A 133 -7.07 -20.47 -7.85
N ALA A 134 -5.78 -20.19 -7.91
CA ALA A 134 -4.98 -20.19 -9.13
C ALA A 134 -3.55 -20.61 -8.82
N GLU A 135 -2.81 -21.03 -9.83
CA GLU A 135 -1.40 -21.38 -9.69
C GLU A 135 -0.57 -20.15 -9.24
N ARG A 136 0.38 -20.41 -8.36
CA ARG A 136 1.31 -19.38 -7.85
C ARG A 136 2.11 -18.78 -8.99
N LEU A 137 2.39 -17.48 -8.89
CA LEU A 137 3.31 -16.80 -9.78
C LEU A 137 4.62 -16.56 -9.04
N SER A 138 5.64 -17.35 -9.31
CA SER A 138 6.92 -17.32 -8.62
C SER A 138 8.01 -16.67 -9.49
N GLY A 139 8.84 -15.83 -8.87
CA GLY A 139 9.88 -15.08 -9.56
C GLY A 139 9.36 -13.86 -10.31
N TYR A 140 10.21 -13.29 -11.16
CA TYR A 140 9.89 -12.11 -11.96
C TYR A 140 10.56 -12.21 -13.32
N SER A 141 9.78 -12.05 -14.39
CA SER A 141 10.23 -11.90 -15.77
C SER A 141 9.59 -10.65 -16.36
N PRO A 142 10.34 -9.57 -16.61
CA PRO A 142 9.78 -8.29 -17.05
C PRO A 142 8.85 -8.40 -18.26
N ASP A 143 9.24 -9.21 -19.24
CA ASP A 143 8.57 -9.26 -20.55
C ASP A 143 7.17 -9.88 -20.51
N PHE A 144 6.91 -10.79 -19.56
CA PHE A 144 5.69 -11.57 -19.54
C PHE A 144 4.92 -11.49 -18.22
N TYR A 145 5.45 -10.79 -17.22
CA TYR A 145 4.87 -10.79 -15.88
C TYR A 145 3.43 -10.29 -15.84
N SER A 146 3.15 -9.19 -16.55
CA SER A 146 1.80 -8.61 -16.62
C SER A 146 0.79 -9.61 -17.22
N PHE A 147 1.19 -10.35 -18.26
CA PHE A 147 0.35 -11.35 -18.90
C PHE A 147 0.01 -12.48 -17.93
N TYR A 148 1.02 -13.08 -17.30
CA TYR A 148 0.80 -14.17 -16.34
C TYR A 148 0.00 -13.71 -15.12
N LEU A 149 0.26 -12.52 -14.60
CA LEU A 149 -0.51 -11.97 -13.48
C LEU A 149 -1.99 -11.81 -13.84
N ALA A 150 -2.28 -11.25 -15.01
CA ALA A 150 -3.65 -11.09 -15.51
C ALA A 150 -4.35 -12.45 -15.68
N GLU A 151 -3.66 -13.44 -16.25
CA GLU A 151 -4.17 -14.80 -16.42
C GLU A 151 -4.52 -15.46 -15.07
N ARG A 152 -3.60 -15.41 -14.09
CA ARG A 152 -3.84 -15.99 -12.76
C ARG A 152 -4.98 -15.30 -12.03
N LEU A 153 -5.11 -13.98 -12.16
CA LEU A 153 -6.24 -13.23 -11.60
C LEU A 153 -7.57 -13.62 -12.26
N ALA A 154 -7.58 -13.82 -13.58
CA ALA A 154 -8.77 -14.27 -14.30
C ALA A 154 -9.19 -15.68 -13.84
N GLN A 155 -8.25 -16.62 -13.71
CA GLN A 155 -8.47 -17.96 -13.18
C GLN A 155 -9.01 -17.92 -11.75
N ALA A 156 -8.39 -17.12 -10.87
CA ALA A 156 -8.82 -16.99 -9.48
C ALA A 156 -10.25 -16.43 -9.37
N ARG A 157 -10.58 -15.40 -10.15
CA ARG A 157 -11.93 -14.83 -10.22
C ARG A 157 -12.97 -15.84 -10.75
N ALA A 158 -12.62 -16.63 -11.75
CA ALA A 158 -13.50 -17.67 -12.28
C ALA A 158 -13.80 -18.75 -11.23
N ARG A 159 -12.79 -19.19 -10.49
CA ARG A 159 -12.94 -20.19 -9.40
C ARG A 159 -13.78 -19.70 -8.23
N LEU A 160 -13.78 -18.40 -7.94
CA LEU A 160 -14.63 -17.83 -6.88
C LEU A 160 -16.11 -17.80 -7.25
N ARG A 161 -16.41 -17.75 -8.55
CA ARG A 161 -17.79 -17.72 -9.08
C ARG A 161 -18.39 -19.12 -9.30
N ALA A 162 -17.55 -20.12 -9.39
CA ALA A 162 -17.97 -21.54 -9.52
C ALA A 162 -18.41 -22.11 -8.18
#